data_979cbe3ee6d3bcf0212b21cd5e70a5d2
#
_entry.id   979cbe3ee6d3bcf0212b21cd5e70a5d2
#
_cell.length_a   1.000
_cell.length_b   1.000
_cell.length_c   1.000
_cell.angle_alpha   90.00
_cell.angle_beta   90.00
_cell.angle_gamma   90.00
#
_symmetry.space_group_name_H-M   'P 1'
#
loop_
_entity.id
_entity.type
_entity.pdbx_description
1 polymer ?
#
loop_
_entity_poly.entity_id
_entity_poly.type
_entity_poly.pdbx_seq_one_letter_code
_entity_poly.pdbx_strand_id
1 'polypeptide(L)'
;MIKRKTQIARKLRNNPTDAEKKLWYFLRSYRKLGIKFRRQQLIGPYFPDFVCLEKKLAIELDGSQHLNLKSDELRDSWLRQEGFTVLRFWDNEVLQNIEGVMEKILNYCNNL
;
A
#
# COMPACT_ATOMS: atom_id res chain seq x y z
N MET A 1 13.19 -1.87 19.03
CA MET A 1 12.11 -2.27 18.13
C MET A 1 11.81 -1.24 17.06
N ILE A 2 11.67 0.03 17.40
CA ILE A 2 11.41 1.09 16.42
C ILE A 2 12.55 1.20 15.41
N LYS A 3 13.81 1.12 15.85
CA LYS A 3 14.96 1.15 14.94
C LYS A 3 14.93 0.02 13.93
N ARG A 4 14.57 -1.19 14.38
CA ARG A 4 14.50 -2.36 13.51
C ARG A 4 13.44 -2.18 12.42
N LYS A 5 12.28 -1.66 12.79
CA LYS A 5 11.20 -1.41 11.83
C LYS A 5 11.59 -0.34 10.82
N THR A 6 12.28 0.70 11.26
CA THR A 6 12.78 1.74 10.37
C THR A 6 13.80 1.18 9.38
N GLN A 7 14.69 0.31 9.84
CA GLN A 7 15.67 -0.34 8.98
C GLN A 7 15.01 -1.24 7.95
N ILE A 8 13.98 -1.98 8.34
CA ILE A 8 13.23 -2.84 7.43
C ILE A 8 12.54 -1.99 6.36
N ALA A 9 11.88 -0.90 6.73
CA ALA A 9 11.23 -0.02 5.79
C ALA A 9 12.23 0.58 4.79
N ARG A 10 13.40 0.98 5.27
CA ARG A 10 14.45 1.53 4.40
C ARG A 10 14.95 0.49 3.41
N LYS A 11 15.14 -0.75 3.87
CA LYS A 11 15.58 -1.85 3.00
C LYS A 11 14.53 -2.14 1.93
N LEU A 12 13.25 -2.16 2.28
CA LEU A 12 12.16 -2.39 1.34
C LEU A 12 12.09 -1.28 0.29
N ARG A 13 12.28 -0.03 0.69
CA ARG A 13 12.30 1.08 -0.27
C ARG A 13 13.46 0.99 -1.24
N ASN A 14 14.60 0.43 -0.80
CA ASN A 14 15.77 0.30 -1.65
C ASN A 14 15.69 -0.88 -2.61
N ASN A 15 14.84 -1.88 -2.28
CA ASN A 15 14.69 -3.09 -3.09
C ASN A 15 13.22 -3.39 -3.38
N PRO A 16 12.51 -2.47 -4.04
CA PRO A 16 11.10 -2.71 -4.35
C PRO A 16 10.93 -3.77 -5.42
N THR A 17 9.82 -4.49 -5.37
CA THR A 17 9.45 -5.45 -6.42
C THR A 17 9.05 -4.70 -7.69
N ASP A 18 8.94 -5.43 -8.80
CA ASP A 18 8.50 -4.83 -10.07
C ASP A 18 7.07 -4.29 -9.96
N ALA A 19 6.20 -5.00 -9.25
CA ALA A 19 4.83 -4.54 -9.04
C ALA A 19 4.81 -3.25 -8.21
N GLU A 20 5.62 -3.18 -7.16
CA GLU A 20 5.72 -1.98 -6.34
C GLU A 20 6.24 -0.79 -7.14
N LYS A 21 7.26 -1.00 -7.97
CA LYS A 21 7.81 0.05 -8.82
C LYS A 21 6.76 0.58 -9.79
N LYS A 22 6.02 -0.33 -10.42
CA LYS A 22 5.01 0.03 -11.39
C LYS A 22 3.89 0.81 -10.74
N LEU A 23 3.36 0.30 -9.63
CA LEU A 23 2.27 0.98 -8.94
C LEU A 23 2.70 2.35 -8.43
N TRP A 24 3.90 2.44 -7.87
CA TRP A 24 4.42 3.72 -7.39
C TRP A 24 4.54 4.76 -8.50
N TYR A 25 4.96 4.34 -9.67
CA TYR A 25 5.07 5.24 -10.82
C TYR A 25 3.73 5.94 -11.10
N PHE A 26 2.63 5.19 -11.02
CA PHE A 26 1.30 5.75 -11.25
C PHE A 26 0.78 6.53 -10.03
N LEU A 27 0.97 6.01 -8.84
CA LEU A 27 0.44 6.64 -7.63
C LEU A 27 1.05 8.02 -7.37
N ARG A 28 2.33 8.16 -7.59
CA ARG A 28 2.99 9.45 -7.36
C ARG A 28 2.50 10.54 -8.29
N SER A 29 1.97 10.17 -9.46
CA SER A 29 1.43 11.15 -10.39
C SER A 29 0.14 11.80 -9.89
N TYR A 30 -0.55 11.16 -8.94
CA TYR A 30 -1.78 11.69 -8.36
C TYR A 30 -1.54 12.92 -7.50
N ARG A 31 -0.30 13.22 -7.19
CA ARG A 31 0.05 14.44 -6.46
C ARG A 31 -0.49 15.69 -7.15
N LYS A 32 -0.54 15.66 -8.46
CA LYS A 32 -1.10 16.75 -9.26
C LYS A 32 -2.59 16.97 -8.99
N LEU A 33 -3.27 15.92 -8.53
CA LEU A 33 -4.69 15.98 -8.18
C LEU A 33 -4.92 16.24 -6.70
N GLY A 34 -3.86 16.51 -5.96
CA GLY A 34 -3.95 16.73 -4.52
C GLY A 34 -4.01 15.45 -3.70
N ILE A 35 -3.79 14.30 -4.31
CA ILE A 35 -3.81 13.00 -3.63
C ILE A 35 -2.37 12.55 -3.43
N LYS A 36 -1.94 12.53 -2.17
CA LYS A 36 -0.55 12.25 -1.84
C LYS A 36 -0.39 10.86 -1.27
N PHE A 37 0.25 9.99 -2.03
CA PHE A 37 0.61 8.65 -1.56
C PHE A 37 2.05 8.61 -1.06
N ARG A 38 2.27 7.80 -0.04
CA ARG A 38 3.59 7.51 0.51
C ARG A 38 3.80 6.01 0.44
N ARG A 39 5.05 5.59 0.24
CA ARG A 39 5.39 4.18 0.24
C ARG A 39 6.18 3.85 1.49
N GLN A 40 5.99 2.62 1.99
CA GLN A 40 6.71 2.08 3.14
C GLN A 40 6.66 3.02 4.36
N GLN A 41 5.51 3.65 4.55
CA GLN A 41 5.28 4.54 5.69
C GLN A 41 4.87 3.70 6.89
N LEU A 42 5.52 3.94 8.04
CA LEU A 42 5.16 3.26 9.28
C LEU A 42 3.84 3.83 9.81
N ILE A 43 2.85 2.97 9.99
CA ILE A 43 1.55 3.30 10.59
C ILE A 43 1.39 2.41 11.80
N GLY A 44 1.52 2.97 13.01
CA GLY A 44 1.55 2.17 14.23
C GLY A 44 2.67 1.14 14.13
N PRO A 45 2.37 -0.15 14.35
CA PRO A 45 3.38 -1.20 14.27
C PRO A 45 3.57 -1.79 12.87
N TYR A 46 2.91 -1.25 11.84
CA TYR A 46 2.89 -1.86 10.51
C TYR A 46 3.43 -0.95 9.43
N PHE A 47 3.86 -1.57 8.30
CA PHE A 47 4.34 -0.88 7.11
C PHE A 47 3.45 -1.27 5.93
N PRO A 48 2.34 -0.58 5.69
CA PRO A 48 1.60 -0.78 4.44
C PRO A 48 2.51 -0.44 3.25
N ASP A 49 2.30 -1.11 2.13
CA ASP A 49 3.13 -0.85 0.95
C ASP A 49 2.97 0.58 0.47
N PHE A 50 1.73 1.06 0.42
CA PHE A 50 1.43 2.45 0.08
C PHE A 50 0.33 2.97 0.99
N VAL A 51 0.38 4.25 1.29
CA VAL A 51 -0.64 4.86 2.16
C VAL A 51 -0.91 6.29 1.72
N CYS A 52 -2.18 6.66 1.76
CA CYS A 52 -2.61 8.05 1.66
C CYS A 52 -3.21 8.43 3.01
N LEU A 53 -2.48 9.22 3.77
CA LEU A 53 -2.90 9.58 5.12
C LEU A 53 -4.18 10.41 5.14
N GLU A 54 -4.32 11.32 4.19
CA GLU A 54 -5.48 12.20 4.11
C GLU A 54 -6.76 11.44 3.80
N LYS A 55 -6.68 10.42 2.97
CA LYS A 55 -7.82 9.59 2.61
C LYS A 55 -7.98 8.37 3.52
N LYS A 56 -7.05 8.18 4.44
CA LYS A 56 -7.02 7.00 5.31
C LYS A 56 -7.11 5.71 4.51
N LEU A 57 -6.27 5.63 3.47
CA LEU A 57 -6.24 4.49 2.56
C LEU A 57 -4.88 3.82 2.63
N ALA A 58 -4.89 2.52 2.90
CA ALA A 58 -3.69 1.68 2.86
C ALA A 58 -3.82 0.71 1.68
N ILE A 59 -2.76 0.55 0.92
CA ILE A 59 -2.72 -0.35 -0.23
C ILE A 59 -1.66 -1.40 0.03
N GLU A 60 -2.03 -2.66 -0.14
CA GLU A 60 -1.17 -3.81 0.05
C GLU A 60 -1.06 -4.60 -1.24
N LEU A 61 0.15 -5.01 -1.58
CA LEU A 61 0.41 -5.88 -2.71
C LEU A 61 0.79 -7.25 -2.22
N ASP A 62 0.15 -8.28 -2.77
CA ASP A 62 0.40 -9.67 -2.40
C ASP A 62 1.04 -10.42 -3.54
N GLY A 63 2.18 -11.05 -3.25
CA GLY A 63 2.80 -11.98 -4.17
C GLY A 63 2.20 -13.37 -4.01
N SER A 64 2.49 -14.25 -4.96
CA SER A 64 1.98 -15.62 -4.93
C SER A 64 2.54 -16.45 -3.78
N GLN A 65 3.59 -15.99 -3.12
CA GLN A 65 4.24 -16.71 -2.03
C GLN A 65 3.83 -16.23 -0.65
N HIS A 66 2.79 -15.43 -0.59
CA HIS A 66 2.36 -14.87 0.67
C HIS A 66 1.59 -15.91 1.46
N LEU A 67 2.15 -16.36 2.58
CA LEU A 67 1.63 -17.51 3.31
C LEU A 67 1.12 -17.23 4.72
N ASN A 68 1.28 -16.00 5.23
CA ASN A 68 0.91 -15.73 6.62
C ASN A 68 -0.40 -14.93 6.71
N LEU A 69 -1.50 -15.61 6.41
CA LEU A 69 -2.84 -15.03 6.38
C LEU A 69 -3.27 -14.47 7.73
N LYS A 70 -2.91 -15.15 8.81
CA LYS A 70 -3.31 -14.73 10.15
C LYS A 70 -2.67 -13.39 10.53
N SER A 71 -1.39 -13.23 10.22
CA SER A 71 -0.67 -11.98 10.44
C SER A 71 -1.29 -10.83 9.65
N ASP A 72 -1.67 -11.13 8.41
CA ASP A 72 -2.30 -10.15 7.54
C ASP A 72 -3.67 -9.73 8.07
N GLU A 73 -4.44 -10.67 8.57
CA GLU A 73 -5.76 -10.38 9.14
C GLU A 73 -5.63 -9.47 10.36
N LEU A 74 -4.65 -9.73 11.22
CA LEU A 74 -4.40 -8.90 12.40
C LEU A 74 -4.01 -7.49 12.01
N ARG A 75 -3.13 -7.36 11.02
CA ARG A 75 -2.71 -6.05 10.52
C ARG A 75 -3.88 -5.29 9.92
N ASP A 76 -4.64 -5.93 9.04
CA ASP A 76 -5.77 -5.30 8.38
C ASP A 76 -6.83 -4.90 9.38
N SER A 77 -7.10 -5.74 10.36
CA SER A 77 -8.07 -5.45 11.41
C SER A 77 -7.63 -4.22 12.22
N TRP A 78 -6.35 -4.16 12.58
CA TRP A 78 -5.81 -3.02 13.33
C TRP A 78 -5.93 -1.73 12.52
N LEU A 79 -5.55 -1.77 11.24
CA LEU A 79 -5.64 -0.60 10.37
C LEU A 79 -7.08 -0.12 10.23
N ARG A 80 -8.03 -1.04 10.08
CA ARG A 80 -9.45 -0.67 10.00
C ARG A 80 -9.96 -0.04 11.28
N GLN A 81 -9.53 -0.53 12.43
CA GLN A 81 -9.88 0.07 13.71
C GLN A 81 -9.36 1.50 13.83
N GLU A 82 -8.22 1.79 13.21
CA GLU A 82 -7.65 3.13 13.18
C GLU A 82 -8.26 4.02 12.11
N GLY A 83 -9.30 3.53 11.43
CA GLY A 83 -10.02 4.32 10.45
C GLY A 83 -9.52 4.18 9.01
N PHE A 84 -8.57 3.27 8.77
CA PHE A 84 -8.06 3.06 7.41
C PHE A 84 -8.92 2.08 6.65
N THR A 85 -9.07 2.33 5.36
CA THR A 85 -9.54 1.32 4.41
C THR A 85 -8.33 0.63 3.85
N VAL A 86 -8.40 -0.68 3.72
CA VAL A 86 -7.30 -1.48 3.17
C VAL A 86 -7.74 -2.02 1.81
N LEU A 87 -7.02 -1.65 0.76
CA LEU A 87 -7.21 -2.21 -0.57
C LEU A 87 -6.03 -3.14 -0.86
N ARG A 88 -6.36 -4.31 -1.35
CA ARG A 88 -5.35 -5.35 -1.59
C ARG A 88 -5.41 -5.78 -3.04
N PHE A 89 -4.24 -5.86 -3.67
CA PHE A 89 -4.11 -6.30 -5.06
C PHE A 89 -3.04 -7.37 -5.16
N TRP A 90 -3.20 -8.29 -6.09
CA TRP A 90 -2.15 -9.22 -6.42
C TRP A 90 -1.08 -8.51 -7.24
N ASP A 91 0.18 -8.92 -7.08
CA ASP A 91 1.27 -8.39 -7.91
C ASP A 91 0.95 -8.54 -9.40
N ASN A 92 0.36 -9.68 -9.77
CA ASN A 92 0.01 -9.94 -11.16
C ASN A 92 -1.05 -8.95 -11.68
N GLU A 93 -1.98 -8.55 -10.84
CA GLU A 93 -2.97 -7.54 -11.24
C GLU A 93 -2.30 -6.23 -11.60
N VAL A 94 -1.35 -5.81 -10.77
CA VAL A 94 -0.61 -4.58 -11.01
C VAL A 94 0.20 -4.67 -12.31
N LEU A 95 0.85 -5.80 -12.52
CA LEU A 95 1.71 -5.97 -13.69
C LEU A 95 0.93 -6.13 -14.99
N GLN A 96 -0.24 -6.75 -14.95
CA GLN A 96 -1.01 -7.09 -16.15
C GLN A 96 -2.24 -6.23 -16.37
N ASN A 97 -2.77 -5.58 -15.34
CA ASN A 97 -3.99 -4.78 -15.44
C ASN A 97 -3.90 -3.54 -14.58
N ILE A 98 -2.89 -2.73 -14.82
CA ILE A 98 -2.67 -1.52 -14.03
C ILE A 98 -3.83 -0.54 -14.15
N GLU A 99 -4.49 -0.48 -15.32
CA GLU A 99 -5.62 0.42 -15.51
C GLU A 99 -6.77 0.09 -14.56
N GLY A 100 -7.10 -1.20 -14.42
CA GLY A 100 -8.14 -1.63 -13.49
C GLY A 100 -7.78 -1.36 -12.04
N VAL A 101 -6.52 -1.56 -11.68
CA VAL A 101 -6.03 -1.28 -10.33
C VAL A 101 -6.15 0.21 -10.02
N MET A 102 -5.69 1.07 -10.93
CA MET A 102 -5.72 2.52 -10.73
C MET A 102 -7.15 3.04 -10.71
N GLU A 103 -8.03 2.49 -11.54
CA GLU A 103 -9.44 2.86 -11.53
C GLU A 103 -10.08 2.61 -10.17
N LYS A 104 -9.81 1.45 -9.59
CA LYS A 104 -10.35 1.09 -8.28
C LYS A 104 -9.82 2.03 -7.19
N ILE A 105 -8.54 2.33 -7.23
CA ILE A 105 -7.92 3.24 -6.26
C ILE A 105 -8.52 4.64 -6.38
N LEU A 106 -8.61 5.14 -7.61
CA LEU A 106 -9.12 6.48 -7.86
C LEU A 106 -10.59 6.61 -7.48
N ASN A 107 -11.40 5.59 -7.79
CA ASN A 107 -12.80 5.58 -7.40
C ASN A 107 -12.95 5.68 -5.89
N TYR A 108 -12.12 4.96 -5.14
CA TYR A 108 -12.14 5.08 -3.69
C TYR A 108 -11.81 6.51 -3.24
N CYS A 109 -10.76 7.09 -3.80
CA CYS A 109 -10.32 8.43 -3.41
C CYS A 109 -11.36 9.50 -3.74
N ASN A 110 -12.10 9.33 -4.84
CA ASN A 110 -13.11 10.31 -5.27
C ASN A 110 -14.42 10.19 -4.52
N ASN A 111 -14.68 9.05 -3.88
CA ASN A 111 -15.93 8.81 -3.17
C ASN A 111 -15.89 9.21 -1.69
N LEU A 112 -14.82 9.81 -1.26
CA LEU A 112 -14.69 10.26 0.13
C LEU A 112 -15.01 11.73 0.30
#